data_3ce80c5ddab653e2ecc31ef507b80c0b
#
_entry.id   3ce80c5ddab653e2ecc31ef507b80c0b
#
_cell.length_a   1.000
_cell.length_b   1.000
_cell.length_c   1.000
_cell.angle_alpha   90.00
_cell.angle_beta   90.00
_cell.angle_gamma   90.00
#
_symmetry.space_group_name_H-M   'P 1'
#
loop_
_entity.id
_entity.type
_entity.pdbx_description
1 polymer ?
#
loop_
_entity_poly.entity_id
_entity_poly.type
_entity_poly.pdbx_seq_one_letter_code
_entity_poly.pdbx_strand_id
1 'polypeptide(L)'
;MRDPEPLREYMDKWDGRHFIDSLQLTKEKSVLEIGVGTGRLAVRSAPECRDFFGIDISPKTVKRAKKNLSGLNNITLICGDFVSCDFGRKFDVIYSSLTFMHIKDKMAAINKIKTLLNSGGRFVLSIDKNQSDTIDYGTRKIRIYPDRKENIAEYINQSGMSLIKVFEIEFACIFIAVKQN
;
A
#
# COMPACT_ATOMS: atom_id res chain seq x y z
N MET A 1 9.06 11.32 15.20
CA MET A 1 10.19 10.44 15.61
C MET A 1 10.27 9.36 14.54
N ARG A 2 11.38 9.27 13.82
CA ARG A 2 11.62 8.20 12.83
C ARG A 2 11.86 6.89 13.58
N ASP A 3 11.44 5.78 13.00
CA ASP A 3 11.74 4.48 13.57
C ASP A 3 13.26 4.29 13.70
N PRO A 4 13.74 3.58 14.75
CA PRO A 4 15.16 3.25 14.89
C PRO A 4 15.69 2.54 13.64
N GLU A 5 16.96 2.78 13.30
CA GLU A 5 17.59 2.22 12.09
C GLU A 5 17.44 0.70 11.96
N PRO A 6 17.68 -0.11 13.01
CA PRO A 6 17.49 -1.57 12.92
C PRO A 6 16.06 -1.99 12.57
N LEU A 7 15.05 -1.23 13.06
CA LEU A 7 13.66 -1.50 12.72
C LEU A 7 13.37 -1.14 11.26
N ARG A 8 13.94 -0.06 10.75
CA ARG A 8 13.79 0.32 9.34
C ARG A 8 14.40 -0.72 8.41
N GLU A 9 15.62 -1.16 8.69
CA GLU A 9 16.31 -2.21 7.95
C GLU A 9 15.51 -3.53 7.95
N TYR A 10 14.98 -3.90 9.11
CA TYR A 10 14.12 -5.07 9.22
C TYR A 10 12.85 -4.95 8.38
N MET A 11 12.16 -3.79 8.45
CA MET A 11 10.94 -3.55 7.66
C MET A 11 11.22 -3.42 6.16
N ASP A 12 12.40 -2.96 5.76
CA ASP A 12 12.81 -2.86 4.34
C ASP A 12 12.93 -4.25 3.66
N LYS A 13 12.92 -5.34 4.42
CA LYS A 13 12.82 -6.71 3.88
C LYS A 13 11.48 -7.03 3.19
N TRP A 14 10.41 -6.24 3.48
CA TRP A 14 9.10 -6.34 2.81
C TRP A 14 8.87 -5.26 1.74
N ASP A 15 9.51 -4.07 1.88
CA ASP A 15 9.19 -2.92 1.05
C ASP A 15 10.31 -1.88 0.98
N GLY A 16 11.54 -2.32 0.97
CA GLY A 16 12.72 -1.46 0.92
C GLY A 16 12.83 -0.59 -0.33
N ARG A 17 14.06 -0.19 -0.66
CA ARG A 17 14.33 0.73 -1.76
C ARG A 17 13.69 0.30 -3.08
N HIS A 18 13.77 -0.99 -3.42
CA HIS A 18 13.20 -1.51 -4.68
C HIS A 18 11.68 -1.31 -4.79
N PHE A 19 10.97 -1.41 -3.67
CA PHE A 19 9.53 -1.11 -3.63
C PHE A 19 9.28 0.37 -3.87
N ILE A 20 9.98 1.25 -3.17
CA ILE A 20 9.85 2.72 -3.33
C ILE A 20 10.21 3.15 -4.77
N ASP A 21 11.31 2.66 -5.32
CA ASP A 21 11.71 2.95 -6.71
C ASP A 21 10.64 2.49 -7.72
N SER A 22 9.94 1.38 -7.41
CA SER A 22 8.86 0.85 -8.25
C SER A 22 7.63 1.76 -8.32
N LEU A 23 7.44 2.66 -7.36
CA LEU A 23 6.36 3.66 -7.38
C LEU A 23 6.54 4.69 -8.49
N GLN A 24 7.77 4.96 -8.92
CA GLN A 24 8.12 5.97 -9.94
C GLN A 24 7.48 7.32 -9.63
N LEU A 25 7.64 7.80 -8.40
CA LEU A 25 7.06 9.06 -7.94
C LEU A 25 7.70 10.26 -8.65
N THR A 26 6.89 11.28 -8.90
CA THR A 26 7.32 12.60 -9.36
C THR A 26 6.45 13.68 -8.71
N LYS A 27 6.92 14.93 -8.73
CA LYS A 27 6.22 16.08 -8.13
C LYS A 27 4.87 16.42 -8.78
N GLU A 28 4.54 15.82 -9.92
CA GLU A 28 3.28 16.00 -10.62
C GLU A 28 2.22 14.96 -10.24
N LYS A 29 2.64 13.84 -9.61
CA LYS A 29 1.76 12.70 -9.35
C LYS A 29 0.96 12.83 -8.06
N SER A 30 -0.29 12.41 -8.13
CA SER A 30 -1.14 12.14 -6.98
C SER A 30 -1.00 10.69 -6.53
N VAL A 31 -0.90 10.47 -5.22
CA VAL A 31 -0.55 9.18 -4.64
C VAL A 31 -1.56 8.77 -3.56
N LEU A 32 -1.93 7.48 -3.55
CA LEU A 32 -2.72 6.87 -2.47
C LEU A 32 -1.96 5.68 -1.87
N GLU A 33 -1.75 5.70 -0.56
CA GLU A 33 -1.29 4.55 0.23
C GLU A 33 -2.48 3.88 0.93
N ILE A 34 -2.68 2.58 0.64
CA ILE A 34 -3.69 1.75 1.31
C ILE A 34 -3.02 1.08 2.51
N GLY A 35 -3.53 1.36 3.71
CA GLY A 35 -2.92 0.91 4.96
C GLY A 35 -1.72 1.76 5.35
N VAL A 36 -1.90 3.08 5.40
CA VAL A 36 -0.81 4.02 5.69
C VAL A 36 -0.14 3.77 7.06
N GLY A 37 -0.81 3.04 7.93
CA GLY A 37 -0.28 2.72 9.25
C GLY A 37 0.09 3.99 10.03
N THR A 38 1.25 3.99 10.63
CA THR A 38 1.81 5.16 11.33
C THR A 38 2.57 6.14 10.43
N GLY A 39 2.56 5.91 9.11
CA GLY A 39 3.19 6.77 8.11
C GLY A 39 4.65 6.38 7.78
N ARG A 40 5.04 5.13 7.98
CA ARG A 40 6.42 4.65 7.76
C ARG A 40 6.88 4.84 6.30
N LEU A 41 6.04 4.45 5.33
CA LEU A 41 6.34 4.67 3.91
C LEU A 41 5.97 6.09 3.47
N ALA A 42 4.89 6.65 4.00
CA ALA A 42 4.45 8.00 3.70
C ALA A 42 5.55 9.06 3.92
N VAL A 43 6.38 8.92 4.97
CA VAL A 43 7.50 9.84 5.23
C VAL A 43 8.55 9.84 4.11
N ARG A 44 8.62 8.75 3.32
CA ARG A 44 9.54 8.60 2.18
C ARG A 44 8.90 9.00 0.86
N SER A 45 7.61 8.70 0.67
CA SER A 45 6.89 8.88 -0.59
C SER A 45 6.21 10.23 -0.72
N ALA A 46 5.64 10.78 0.35
CA ALA A 46 4.95 12.06 0.27
C ALA A 46 5.85 13.24 -0.16
N PRO A 47 7.12 13.34 0.28
CA PRO A 47 8.02 14.38 -0.24
C PRO A 47 8.27 14.30 -1.74
N GLU A 48 8.04 13.15 -2.38
CA GLU A 48 8.36 12.91 -3.80
C GLU A 48 7.14 13.01 -4.72
N CYS A 49 5.98 13.45 -4.21
CA CYS A 49 4.76 13.58 -5.01
C CYS A 49 4.09 14.94 -4.83
N ARG A 50 3.10 15.25 -5.69
CA ARG A 50 2.32 16.49 -5.63
C ARG A 50 1.41 16.50 -4.40
N ASP A 51 0.58 15.48 -4.28
CA ASP A 51 -0.36 15.30 -3.18
C ASP A 51 -0.43 13.82 -2.79
N PHE A 52 -0.44 13.59 -1.50
CA PHE A 52 -0.40 12.27 -0.89
C PHE A 52 -1.65 12.02 -0.06
N PHE A 53 -2.29 10.88 -0.31
CA PHE A 53 -3.41 10.39 0.47
C PHE A 53 -3.02 9.08 1.14
N GLY A 54 -3.35 8.96 2.42
CA GLY A 54 -3.18 7.71 3.17
C GLY A 54 -4.49 7.32 3.84
N ILE A 55 -4.88 6.06 3.72
CA ILE A 55 -6.05 5.50 4.41
C ILE A 55 -5.65 4.36 5.33
N ASP A 56 -6.22 4.34 6.52
CA ASP A 56 -6.10 3.22 7.46
C ASP A 56 -7.40 3.08 8.27
N ILE A 57 -7.78 1.84 8.57
CA ILE A 57 -9.02 1.56 9.30
C ILE A 57 -8.95 1.92 10.79
N SER A 58 -7.73 2.00 11.35
CA SER A 58 -7.50 2.20 12.78
C SER A 58 -7.43 3.69 13.15
N PRO A 59 -8.39 4.25 13.91
CA PRO A 59 -8.33 5.66 14.35
C PRO A 59 -7.08 5.97 15.17
N LYS A 60 -6.63 5.02 15.99
CA LYS A 60 -5.42 5.16 16.81
C LYS A 60 -4.18 5.27 15.94
N THR A 61 -4.12 4.46 14.89
CA THR A 61 -3.00 4.42 13.94
C THR A 61 -2.95 5.72 13.13
N VAL A 62 -4.09 6.15 12.56
CA VAL A 62 -4.20 7.43 11.82
C VAL A 62 -3.84 8.63 12.69
N LYS A 63 -4.26 8.66 13.96
CA LYS A 63 -3.86 9.71 14.91
C LYS A 63 -2.34 9.76 15.08
N ARG A 64 -1.69 8.61 15.13
CA ARG A 64 -0.22 8.53 15.22
C ARG A 64 0.44 8.99 13.91
N ALA A 65 -0.09 8.57 12.76
CA ALA A 65 0.38 9.02 11.45
C ALA A 65 0.33 10.54 11.31
N LYS A 66 -0.79 11.18 11.68
CA LYS A 66 -0.93 12.66 11.68
C LYS A 66 0.18 13.33 12.48
N LYS A 67 0.55 12.79 13.64
CA LYS A 67 1.64 13.31 14.45
C LYS A 67 3.01 13.10 13.79
N ASN A 68 3.26 11.90 13.24
CA ASN A 68 4.55 11.56 12.62
C ASN A 68 4.82 12.36 11.33
N LEU A 69 3.76 12.73 10.61
CA LEU A 69 3.80 13.39 9.31
C LEU A 69 3.47 14.89 9.37
N SER A 70 3.37 15.48 10.57
CA SER A 70 2.95 16.88 10.77
C SER A 70 3.84 17.93 10.11
N GLY A 71 5.06 17.57 9.71
CA GLY A 71 5.97 18.47 8.98
C GLY A 71 5.78 18.46 7.45
N LEU A 72 4.81 17.70 6.93
CA LEU A 72 4.54 17.58 5.49
C LEU A 72 3.21 18.25 5.16
N ASN A 73 3.20 19.15 4.16
CA ASN A 73 2.06 20.01 3.85
C ASN A 73 1.14 19.42 2.75
N ASN A 74 1.56 18.36 2.06
CA ASN A 74 0.87 17.77 0.93
C ASN A 74 0.14 16.46 1.29
N ILE A 75 -0.18 16.22 2.57
CA ILE A 75 -0.75 14.98 3.07
C ILE A 75 -2.21 15.12 3.48
N THR A 76 -3.04 14.18 3.03
CA THR A 76 -4.40 13.94 3.52
C THR A 76 -4.48 12.53 4.12
N LEU A 77 -4.86 12.42 5.39
CA LEU A 77 -5.03 11.14 6.08
C LEU A 77 -6.49 10.88 6.39
N ILE A 78 -6.98 9.74 5.94
CA ILE A 78 -8.36 9.28 6.06
C ILE A 78 -8.41 8.11 7.03
N CYS A 79 -9.36 8.13 7.97
CA CYS A 79 -9.66 6.99 8.82
C CYS A 79 -10.90 6.29 8.28
N GLY A 80 -10.75 5.06 7.78
CA GLY A 80 -11.86 4.30 7.21
C GLY A 80 -11.42 3.01 6.54
N ASP A 81 -12.41 2.21 6.15
CA ASP A 81 -12.18 1.03 5.34
C ASP A 81 -11.98 1.44 3.87
N PHE A 82 -10.89 0.96 3.27
CA PHE A 82 -10.53 1.27 1.89
C PHE A 82 -11.63 0.88 0.90
N VAL A 83 -12.23 -0.31 1.07
CA VAL A 83 -13.20 -0.84 0.10
C VAL A 83 -14.46 0.01 0.04
N SER A 84 -14.92 0.54 1.15
CA SER A 84 -16.16 1.36 1.24
C SER A 84 -15.92 2.87 1.10
N CYS A 85 -14.70 3.36 1.31
CA CYS A 85 -14.39 4.79 1.29
C CYS A 85 -14.58 5.40 -0.11
N ASP A 86 -15.29 6.51 -0.21
CA ASP A 86 -15.31 7.34 -1.41
C ASP A 86 -14.21 8.42 -1.33
N PHE A 87 -13.32 8.43 -2.30
CA PHE A 87 -12.22 9.40 -2.37
C PHE A 87 -12.58 10.65 -3.20
N GLY A 88 -13.65 10.63 -3.98
CA GLY A 88 -14.08 11.72 -4.87
C GLY A 88 -13.06 12.11 -5.95
N ARG A 89 -12.02 11.27 -6.16
CA ARG A 89 -10.91 11.55 -7.08
C ARG A 89 -10.19 10.29 -7.54
N LYS A 90 -9.31 10.45 -8.53
CA LYS A 90 -8.39 9.42 -8.99
C LYS A 90 -6.94 9.77 -8.63
N PHE A 91 -6.06 8.77 -8.77
CA PHE A 91 -4.66 8.83 -8.42
C PHE A 91 -3.77 8.33 -9.56
N ASP A 92 -2.56 8.86 -9.65
CA ASP A 92 -1.56 8.41 -10.63
C ASP A 92 -0.80 7.19 -10.13
N VAL A 93 -0.64 7.08 -8.80
CA VAL A 93 -0.01 5.93 -8.15
C VAL A 93 -0.87 5.50 -6.95
N ILE A 94 -1.16 4.21 -6.88
CA ILE A 94 -1.76 3.57 -5.68
C ILE A 94 -0.81 2.48 -5.24
N TYR A 95 -0.54 2.39 -3.95
CA TYR A 95 0.28 1.31 -3.41
C TYR A 95 -0.21 0.80 -2.07
N SER A 96 0.21 -0.40 -1.74
CA SER A 96 -0.04 -1.04 -0.44
C SER A 96 1.11 -1.94 -0.05
N SER A 97 1.50 -1.90 1.21
CA SER A 97 2.47 -2.81 1.81
C SER A 97 1.95 -3.35 3.13
N LEU A 98 2.07 -4.66 3.35
CA LEU A 98 1.69 -5.36 4.59
C LEU A 98 0.24 -5.11 5.06
N THR A 99 -0.66 -4.81 4.14
CA THR A 99 -2.06 -4.46 4.47
C THR A 99 -3.06 -5.38 3.79
N PHE A 100 -2.77 -5.84 2.59
CA PHE A 100 -3.72 -6.63 1.80
C PHE A 100 -4.17 -7.90 2.54
N MET A 101 -3.31 -8.50 3.35
CA MET A 101 -3.65 -9.66 4.20
C MET A 101 -4.84 -9.41 5.14
N HIS A 102 -5.18 -8.16 5.44
CA HIS A 102 -6.34 -7.80 6.26
C HIS A 102 -7.63 -7.63 5.47
N ILE A 103 -7.57 -7.59 4.13
CA ILE A 103 -8.72 -7.44 3.24
C ILE A 103 -9.20 -8.84 2.84
N LYS A 104 -10.44 -9.18 3.19
CA LYS A 104 -11.03 -10.48 2.85
C LYS A 104 -11.30 -10.62 1.36
N ASP A 105 -11.97 -9.63 0.77
CA ASP A 105 -12.32 -9.60 -0.65
C ASP A 105 -11.24 -8.86 -1.45
N LYS A 106 -10.22 -9.61 -1.88
CA LYS A 106 -9.09 -9.11 -2.66
C LYS A 106 -9.54 -8.60 -4.02
N MET A 107 -10.49 -9.29 -4.65
CA MET A 107 -10.97 -8.92 -5.99
C MET A 107 -11.72 -7.58 -5.95
N ALA A 108 -12.58 -7.37 -4.95
CA ALA A 108 -13.25 -6.09 -4.76
C ALA A 108 -12.24 -4.95 -4.53
N ALA A 109 -11.20 -5.20 -3.71
CA ALA A 109 -10.15 -4.21 -3.47
C ALA A 109 -9.38 -3.87 -4.75
N ILE A 110 -8.97 -4.86 -5.54
CA ILE A 110 -8.22 -4.67 -6.79
C ILE A 110 -9.09 -3.96 -7.84
N ASN A 111 -10.38 -4.32 -7.97
CA ASN A 111 -11.31 -3.61 -8.85
C ASN A 111 -11.47 -2.15 -8.45
N LYS A 112 -11.56 -1.87 -7.15
CA LYS A 112 -11.60 -0.50 -6.65
C LYS A 112 -10.33 0.26 -6.98
N ILE A 113 -9.15 -0.35 -6.79
CA ILE A 113 -7.87 0.26 -7.18
C ILE A 113 -7.91 0.66 -8.66
N LYS A 114 -8.34 -0.24 -9.54
CA LYS A 114 -8.47 0.08 -10.96
C LYS A 114 -9.39 1.29 -11.22
N THR A 115 -10.53 1.38 -10.54
CA THR A 115 -11.46 2.52 -10.71
C THR A 115 -10.83 3.84 -10.26
N LEU A 116 -10.05 3.81 -9.19
CA LEU A 116 -9.37 4.97 -8.60
C LEU A 116 -8.10 5.39 -9.35
N LEU A 117 -7.53 4.54 -10.21
CA LEU A 117 -6.38 4.91 -11.02
C LEU A 117 -6.78 5.80 -12.20
N ASN A 118 -5.96 6.80 -12.48
CA ASN A 118 -5.95 7.51 -13.74
C ASN A 118 -5.56 6.55 -14.89
N SER A 119 -5.85 6.92 -16.14
CA SER A 119 -5.32 6.24 -17.33
C SER A 119 -3.78 6.25 -17.28
N GLY A 120 -3.13 5.11 -17.53
CA GLY A 120 -1.69 4.95 -17.34
C GLY A 120 -1.22 4.91 -15.88
N GLY A 121 -2.17 5.00 -14.93
CA GLY A 121 -1.85 4.97 -13.50
C GLY A 121 -1.27 3.63 -13.04
N ARG A 122 -0.43 3.69 -12.01
CA ARG A 122 0.38 2.58 -11.52
C ARG A 122 -0.12 2.05 -10.18
N PHE A 123 -0.22 0.73 -10.07
CA PHE A 123 -0.45 0.03 -8.81
C PHE A 123 0.79 -0.76 -8.41
N VAL A 124 1.25 -0.62 -7.17
CA VAL A 124 2.35 -1.41 -6.60
C VAL A 124 1.90 -2.04 -5.29
N LEU A 125 2.04 -3.36 -5.21
CA LEU A 125 1.61 -4.15 -4.06
C LEU A 125 2.77 -4.98 -3.54
N SER A 126 3.04 -4.89 -2.23
CA SER A 126 3.90 -5.82 -1.51
C SER A 126 3.04 -6.78 -0.69
N ILE A 127 3.18 -8.08 -0.93
CA ILE A 127 2.54 -9.13 -0.13
C ILE A 127 3.59 -9.92 0.64
N ASP A 128 3.25 -10.35 1.86
CA ASP A 128 4.11 -11.20 2.67
C ASP A 128 4.21 -12.62 2.05
N LYS A 129 5.40 -13.20 2.06
CA LYS A 129 5.61 -14.61 1.69
C LYS A 129 5.08 -15.58 2.77
N ASN A 130 4.84 -15.10 3.98
CA ASN A 130 4.23 -15.91 5.03
C ASN A 130 2.77 -16.19 4.70
N GLN A 131 2.43 -17.47 4.61
CA GLN A 131 1.09 -17.95 4.24
C GLN A 131 0.27 -18.42 5.45
N SER A 132 0.68 -18.06 6.68
CA SER A 132 -0.13 -18.29 7.88
C SER A 132 -1.46 -17.51 7.78
N ASP A 133 -2.52 -18.07 8.31
CA ASP A 133 -3.83 -17.40 8.42
C ASP A 133 -3.97 -16.55 9.70
N THR A 134 -2.91 -16.49 10.49
CA THR A 134 -2.85 -15.71 11.73
C THR A 134 -1.50 -15.02 11.90
N ILE A 135 -1.54 -13.83 12.49
CA ILE A 135 -0.34 -13.14 13.02
C ILE A 135 -0.42 -13.18 14.55
N ASP A 136 0.66 -13.68 15.17
CA ASP A 136 0.81 -13.71 16.61
C ASP A 136 1.64 -12.50 17.09
N TYR A 137 1.02 -11.62 17.86
CA TYR A 137 1.68 -10.47 18.50
C TYR A 137 2.08 -10.75 19.95
N GLY A 138 2.11 -12.02 20.37
CA GLY A 138 2.40 -12.43 21.74
C GLY A 138 1.24 -12.20 22.72
N THR A 139 0.62 -11.04 22.69
CA THR A 139 -0.55 -10.68 23.53
C THR A 139 -1.88 -10.98 22.86
N ARG A 140 -1.91 -11.14 21.54
CA ARG A 140 -3.11 -11.44 20.76
C ARG A 140 -2.76 -12.07 19.41
N LYS A 141 -3.63 -12.94 18.93
CA LYS A 141 -3.60 -13.46 17.55
C LYS A 141 -4.61 -12.70 16.71
N ILE A 142 -4.21 -12.28 15.52
CA ILE A 142 -5.09 -11.64 14.55
C ILE A 142 -5.23 -12.57 13.38
N ARG A 143 -6.49 -12.88 13.01
CA ARG A 143 -6.78 -13.61 11.78
C ARG A 143 -6.49 -12.73 10.57
N ILE A 144 -5.83 -13.29 9.58
CA ILE A 144 -5.56 -12.67 8.30
C ILE A 144 -6.06 -13.57 7.16
N TYR A 145 -6.06 -13.03 5.96
CA TYR A 145 -6.41 -13.70 4.72
C TYR A 145 -5.16 -13.69 3.84
N PRO A 146 -4.35 -14.76 3.83
CA PRO A 146 -3.06 -14.77 3.13
C PRO A 146 -3.17 -14.38 1.66
N ASP A 147 -2.22 -13.60 1.21
CA ASP A 147 -2.12 -13.14 -0.18
C ASP A 147 -1.31 -14.17 -0.97
N ARG A 148 -1.98 -15.04 -1.73
CA ARG A 148 -1.28 -16.01 -2.58
C ARG A 148 -0.85 -15.34 -3.88
N LYS A 149 0.42 -15.52 -4.24
CA LYS A 149 1.05 -14.88 -5.39
C LYS A 149 0.27 -15.11 -6.70
N GLU A 150 -0.16 -16.34 -6.93
CA GLU A 150 -0.90 -16.74 -8.12
C GLU A 150 -2.27 -16.06 -8.18
N ASN A 151 -2.98 -16.05 -7.06
CA ASN A 151 -4.30 -15.42 -6.99
C ASN A 151 -4.22 -13.89 -7.17
N ILE A 152 -3.22 -13.23 -6.59
CA ILE A 152 -3.02 -11.79 -6.76
C ILE A 152 -2.75 -11.44 -8.22
N ALA A 153 -1.87 -12.19 -8.89
CA ALA A 153 -1.60 -12.00 -10.32
C ALA A 153 -2.87 -12.18 -11.17
N GLU A 154 -3.66 -13.23 -10.87
CA GLU A 154 -4.92 -13.50 -11.54
C GLU A 154 -5.94 -12.36 -11.32
N TYR A 155 -6.13 -11.90 -10.10
CA TYR A 155 -7.06 -10.80 -9.79
C TYR A 155 -6.67 -9.49 -10.48
N ILE A 156 -5.36 -9.18 -10.56
CA ILE A 156 -4.86 -8.01 -11.30
C ILE A 156 -5.25 -8.14 -12.78
N ASN A 157 -5.01 -9.29 -13.40
CA ASN A 157 -5.34 -9.52 -14.81
C ASN A 157 -6.86 -9.50 -15.05
N GLN A 158 -7.65 -10.16 -14.22
CA GLN A 158 -9.11 -10.18 -14.30
C GLN A 158 -9.72 -8.78 -14.12
N SER A 159 -9.09 -7.91 -13.33
CA SER A 159 -9.51 -6.51 -13.22
C SER A 159 -9.33 -5.72 -14.52
N GLY A 160 -8.53 -6.24 -15.48
CA GLY A 160 -8.15 -5.56 -16.72
C GLY A 160 -7.02 -4.55 -16.55
N MET A 161 -6.26 -4.61 -15.45
CA MET A 161 -4.95 -3.98 -15.37
C MET A 161 -3.89 -4.89 -15.98
N SER A 162 -2.84 -4.31 -16.54
CA SER A 162 -1.70 -5.05 -17.07
C SER A 162 -0.66 -5.27 -15.98
N LEU A 163 -0.41 -6.52 -15.64
CA LEU A 163 0.68 -6.89 -14.75
C LEU A 163 2.02 -6.72 -15.50
N ILE A 164 2.83 -5.73 -15.10
CA ILE A 164 4.07 -5.37 -15.79
C ILE A 164 5.26 -6.16 -15.26
N LYS A 165 5.32 -6.36 -13.95
CA LYS A 165 6.45 -7.03 -13.31
C LYS A 165 6.02 -7.65 -11.99
N VAL A 166 6.60 -8.83 -11.71
CA VAL A 166 6.58 -9.45 -10.39
C VAL A 166 8.01 -9.78 -10.02
N PHE A 167 8.42 -9.45 -8.82
CA PHE A 167 9.74 -9.83 -8.30
C PHE A 167 9.67 -10.07 -6.80
N GLU A 168 10.67 -10.75 -6.29
CA GLU A 168 10.75 -11.10 -4.87
C GLU A 168 11.89 -10.37 -4.20
N ILE A 169 11.66 -9.99 -2.95
CA ILE A 169 12.66 -9.56 -2.00
C ILE A 169 12.67 -10.53 -0.82
N GLU A 170 13.43 -10.26 0.23
CA GLU A 170 13.67 -11.25 1.29
C GLU A 170 12.37 -11.84 1.86
N PHE A 171 11.41 -11.00 2.26
CA PHE A 171 10.17 -11.44 2.91
C PHE A 171 8.90 -11.22 2.09
N ALA A 172 8.99 -10.59 0.93
CA ALA A 172 7.81 -10.23 0.16
C ALA A 172 7.92 -10.54 -1.33
N CYS A 173 6.75 -10.61 -1.96
CA CYS A 173 6.57 -10.60 -3.40
C CYS A 173 5.95 -9.25 -3.80
N ILE A 174 6.58 -8.56 -4.75
CA ILE A 174 6.18 -7.24 -5.23
C ILE A 174 5.53 -7.36 -6.60
N PHE A 175 4.34 -6.79 -6.74
CA PHE A 175 3.57 -6.72 -7.98
C PHE A 175 3.54 -5.28 -8.48
N ILE A 176 3.79 -5.10 -9.76
CA ILE A 176 3.65 -3.81 -10.44
C ILE A 176 2.65 -3.98 -11.58
N ALA A 177 1.56 -3.23 -11.51
CA ALA A 177 0.54 -3.23 -12.54
C ALA A 177 0.24 -1.80 -13.02
N VAL A 178 -0.31 -1.69 -14.22
CA VAL A 178 -0.67 -0.40 -14.84
C VAL A 178 -2.09 -0.52 -15.39
N LYS A 179 -2.89 0.52 -15.16
CA LYS A 179 -4.18 0.67 -15.81
C LYS A 179 -3.96 1.12 -17.26
N GLN A 180 -4.40 0.30 -18.22
CA GLN A 180 -4.40 0.67 -19.62
C GLN A 180 -5.36 1.85 -19.89
N ASN A 181 -5.14 2.52 -21.01
CA ASN A 181 -5.99 3.62 -21.48
C ASN A 181 -7.39 3.11 -21.88
#